data_35191f4519b7b99f5ac090b1acc704e3
#
_entry.id   35191f4519b7b99f5ac090b1acc704e3
#
_cell.length_a   1.000
_cell.length_b   1.000
_cell.length_c   1.000
_cell.angle_alpha   90.00
_cell.angle_beta   90.00
_cell.angle_gamma   90.00
#
_symmetry.space_group_name_H-M   'P 1'
#
loop_
_entity.id
_entity.type
_entity.pdbx_description
1 polymer ?
#
loop_
_entity_poly.entity_id
_entity_poly.type
_entity_poly.pdbx_seq_one_letter_code
_entity_poly.pdbx_strand_id
1 'polypeptide(L)'
;MAKDKQSNDELGIQDLHREKTQQIITKPDLDYLEEGFIICSNCGCRIFLEDNPPLSISKCRECSNSNFIPLLIKDFWLYEPLGGGGMGSVYHSFFRQNSNVEAALKVLPRKMKNDNFLIESLIGEARSGSKFSNHPHLTKVYEYGLWEDEYYAAYEFIDGIRLDQIIESPVKRPDKQILLWALQILSAEQHIYDSGFLFRDLKPQNVMIDKNGNVKMIDYGLAITVQDALSGSNAENILGSPHYMPPERIVGAPESQYSEIYSLGMLLFHMISRQTFYSSEDIKHLVEKHVVSLRMNNPMMKLPANTNPELVRIVCKMINRNPSARYQTYKELGAELFREFKKTA
;
A
#
# COMPACT_ATOMS: atom_id res chain seq x y z
N MET A 1 10.34 -31.78 23.79
CA MET A 1 9.15 -31.70 22.89
C MET A 1 8.63 -30.29 22.87
N ALA A 2 9.31 -29.38 22.17
CA ALA A 2 8.89 -28.00 21.95
C ALA A 2 9.68 -27.42 20.76
N LYS A 3 9.48 -27.97 19.55
CA LYS A 3 10.11 -27.46 18.32
C LYS A 3 9.17 -27.35 17.11
N ASP A 4 7.86 -27.66 17.24
CA ASP A 4 6.99 -27.82 16.07
C ASP A 4 5.81 -26.82 16.00
N LYS A 5 5.88 -25.66 16.65
CA LYS A 5 4.78 -24.67 16.59
C LYS A 5 5.10 -23.36 15.86
N GLN A 6 6.34 -23.14 15.42
CA GLN A 6 6.73 -21.92 14.70
C GLN A 6 6.59 -22.00 13.16
N SER A 7 6.40 -23.20 12.60
CA SER A 7 6.40 -23.42 11.14
C SER A 7 5.06 -23.20 10.44
N ASN A 8 3.93 -23.07 11.17
CA ASN A 8 2.61 -23.00 10.52
C ASN A 8 2.17 -21.57 10.09
N ASP A 9 2.74 -20.51 10.68
CA ASP A 9 2.34 -19.15 10.34
C ASP A 9 3.06 -18.60 9.09
N GLU A 10 4.29 -19.06 8.84
CA GLU A 10 5.03 -18.74 7.61
C GLU A 10 4.43 -19.41 6.36
N LEU A 11 3.90 -20.63 6.49
CA LEU A 11 3.24 -21.38 5.42
C LEU A 11 2.04 -20.62 4.82
N GLY A 12 1.23 -19.95 5.64
CA GLY A 12 0.02 -19.26 5.17
C GLY A 12 0.29 -18.01 4.28
N ILE A 13 1.42 -17.32 4.47
CA ILE A 13 1.82 -16.19 3.62
C ILE A 13 2.45 -16.70 2.32
N GLN A 14 3.26 -17.75 2.40
CA GLN A 14 3.87 -18.39 1.22
C GLN A 14 2.84 -19.05 0.30
N ASP A 15 1.75 -19.61 0.85
CA ASP A 15 0.67 -20.20 0.04
C ASP A 15 -0.12 -19.13 -0.72
N LEU A 16 -0.38 -17.97 -0.09
CA LEU A 16 -1.02 -16.82 -0.77
C LEU A 16 -0.14 -16.21 -1.88
N HIS A 17 1.18 -16.30 -1.74
CA HIS A 17 2.12 -15.93 -2.81
C HIS A 17 2.00 -16.87 -4.03
N ARG A 18 1.77 -18.17 -3.81
CA ARG A 18 1.65 -19.17 -4.88
C ARG A 18 0.36 -19.06 -5.69
N GLU A 19 -0.76 -18.62 -5.08
CA GLU A 19 -2.04 -18.47 -5.77
C GLU A 19 -2.10 -17.27 -6.76
N LYS A 20 -1.16 -16.32 -6.68
CA LYS A 20 -1.07 -15.17 -7.60
C LYS A 20 -0.58 -15.53 -9.02
N THR A 21 -0.12 -16.75 -9.27
CA THR A 21 0.56 -17.12 -10.52
C THR A 21 -0.38 -17.68 -11.59
N GLN A 22 -1.22 -16.85 -12.22
CA GLN A 22 -1.96 -17.29 -13.42
C GLN A 22 -1.29 -17.00 -14.77
N GLN A 23 -0.20 -16.24 -14.83
CA GLN A 23 0.76 -16.25 -15.95
C GLN A 23 2.11 -15.81 -15.38
N ILE A 24 3.07 -16.74 -15.30
CA ILE A 24 4.45 -16.40 -14.93
C ILE A 24 5.04 -15.65 -16.13
N ILE A 25 5.03 -14.31 -16.06
CA ILE A 25 5.87 -13.51 -16.93
C ILE A 25 7.29 -13.68 -16.37
N THR A 26 8.11 -14.42 -17.10
CA THR A 26 9.51 -14.60 -16.72
C THR A 26 10.26 -13.31 -16.99
N LYS A 27 11.09 -12.92 -16.03
CA LYS A 27 12.03 -11.80 -16.19
C LYS A 27 12.89 -12.05 -17.44
N PRO A 28 12.91 -11.13 -18.39
CA PRO A 28 13.71 -11.29 -19.61
C PRO A 28 15.20 -11.19 -19.30
N ASP A 29 16.01 -11.87 -20.11
CA ASP A 29 17.45 -11.80 -20.03
C ASP A 29 17.94 -10.42 -20.51
N LEU A 30 18.83 -9.80 -19.74
CA LEU A 30 19.37 -8.48 -20.04
C LEU A 30 20.14 -8.46 -21.37
N ASP A 31 20.93 -9.51 -21.67
CA ASP A 31 21.73 -9.57 -22.89
C ASP A 31 20.83 -9.56 -24.13
N TYR A 32 19.70 -10.27 -24.10
CA TYR A 32 18.73 -10.25 -25.20
C TYR A 32 18.02 -8.89 -25.34
N LEU A 33 17.71 -8.24 -24.22
CA LEU A 33 17.12 -6.90 -24.25
C LEU A 33 18.08 -5.87 -24.85
N GLU A 34 19.38 -5.95 -24.54
CA GLU A 34 20.41 -5.08 -25.12
C GLU A 34 20.64 -5.36 -26.62
N GLU A 35 20.37 -6.59 -27.08
CA GLU A 35 20.35 -6.96 -28.50
C GLU A 35 19.02 -6.61 -29.19
N GLY A 36 18.03 -6.06 -28.47
CA GLY A 36 16.77 -5.57 -29.04
C GLY A 36 15.68 -6.62 -29.21
N PHE A 37 15.72 -7.75 -28.52
CA PHE A 37 14.68 -8.77 -28.58
C PHE A 37 14.40 -9.44 -27.24
N ILE A 38 13.28 -10.18 -27.17
CA ILE A 38 12.98 -11.12 -26.10
C ILE A 38 12.80 -12.52 -26.67
N ILE A 39 12.88 -13.52 -25.81
CA ILE A 39 12.62 -14.92 -26.18
C ILE A 39 11.16 -15.26 -25.86
N CYS A 40 10.45 -15.85 -26.83
CA CYS A 40 9.11 -16.37 -26.60
C CYS A 40 9.12 -17.45 -25.50
N SER A 41 8.31 -17.25 -24.47
CA SER A 41 8.26 -18.15 -23.30
C SER A 41 7.79 -19.57 -23.62
N ASN A 42 7.17 -19.80 -24.79
CA ASN A 42 6.67 -21.12 -25.19
C ASN A 42 7.59 -21.86 -26.19
N CYS A 43 8.05 -21.19 -27.26
CA CYS A 43 8.77 -21.88 -28.34
C CYS A 43 10.25 -21.45 -28.49
N GLY A 44 10.71 -20.48 -27.72
CA GLY A 44 12.10 -20.02 -27.75
C GLY A 44 12.48 -19.14 -28.94
N CYS A 45 11.54 -18.76 -29.82
CA CYS A 45 11.87 -17.88 -30.94
C CYS A 45 12.08 -16.42 -30.48
N ARG A 46 12.84 -15.65 -31.27
CA ARG A 46 13.10 -14.24 -31.02
C ARG A 46 11.89 -13.38 -31.38
N ILE A 47 11.55 -12.42 -30.53
CA ILE A 47 10.54 -11.37 -30.76
C ILE A 47 11.27 -10.03 -30.65
N PHE A 48 11.41 -9.32 -31.77
CA PHE A 48 12.13 -8.06 -31.81
C PHE A 48 11.32 -6.92 -31.21
N LEU A 49 11.94 -6.09 -30.39
CA LEU A 49 11.29 -4.99 -29.68
C LEU A 49 10.83 -3.90 -30.65
N GLU A 50 11.62 -3.61 -31.69
CA GLU A 50 11.30 -2.59 -32.70
C GLU A 50 10.05 -2.89 -33.52
N ASP A 51 9.71 -4.18 -33.69
CA ASP A 51 8.54 -4.63 -34.44
C ASP A 51 7.23 -4.55 -33.63
N ASN A 52 7.29 -4.28 -32.34
CA ASN A 52 6.17 -4.42 -31.42
C ASN A 52 6.02 -3.17 -30.52
N PRO A 53 4.77 -2.70 -30.26
CA PRO A 53 4.54 -1.59 -29.36
C PRO A 53 5.02 -1.93 -27.94
N PRO A 54 5.82 -1.09 -27.28
CA PRO A 54 6.26 -1.33 -25.90
C PRO A 54 5.08 -1.29 -24.92
N LEU A 55 5.24 -1.95 -23.78
CA LEU A 55 4.22 -2.10 -22.72
C LEU A 55 2.90 -2.70 -23.24
N SER A 56 2.97 -3.57 -24.24
CA SER A 56 1.83 -4.27 -24.85
C SER A 56 2.03 -5.78 -24.84
N ILE A 57 0.96 -6.51 -25.15
CA ILE A 57 1.03 -7.96 -25.38
C ILE A 57 1.10 -8.20 -26.87
N SER A 58 2.14 -8.90 -27.32
CA SER A 58 2.30 -9.34 -28.70
C SER A 58 2.26 -10.86 -28.81
N LYS A 59 1.69 -11.33 -29.93
CA LYS A 59 1.63 -12.76 -30.23
C LYS A 59 2.89 -13.21 -30.98
N CYS A 60 3.47 -14.30 -30.51
CA CYS A 60 4.58 -14.95 -31.20
C CYS A 60 4.16 -15.39 -32.62
N ARG A 61 4.97 -15.10 -33.63
CA ARG A 61 4.69 -15.45 -35.03
C ARG A 61 4.71 -16.97 -35.26
N GLU A 62 5.52 -17.71 -34.48
CA GLU A 62 5.68 -19.16 -34.66
C GLU A 62 4.63 -19.99 -33.92
N CYS A 63 4.26 -19.60 -32.69
CA CYS A 63 3.38 -20.43 -31.84
C CYS A 63 2.14 -19.71 -31.30
N SER A 64 1.94 -18.45 -31.67
CA SER A 64 0.82 -17.60 -31.25
C SER A 64 0.74 -17.36 -29.73
N ASN A 65 1.76 -17.74 -28.95
CA ASN A 65 1.81 -17.45 -27.51
C ASN A 65 1.91 -15.95 -27.27
N SER A 66 1.23 -15.46 -26.23
CA SER A 66 1.24 -14.06 -25.83
C SER A 66 2.50 -13.75 -25.00
N ASN A 67 3.20 -12.68 -25.37
CA ASN A 67 4.40 -12.23 -24.68
C ASN A 67 4.27 -10.73 -24.40
N PHE A 68 4.68 -10.30 -23.20
CA PHE A 68 4.74 -8.88 -22.86
C PHE A 68 5.98 -8.23 -23.47
N ILE A 69 5.80 -7.06 -24.08
CA ILE A 69 6.90 -6.31 -24.72
C ILE A 69 7.46 -5.28 -23.73
N PRO A 70 8.72 -5.46 -23.28
CA PRO A 70 9.35 -4.56 -22.33
C PRO A 70 9.56 -3.15 -22.89
N LEU A 71 9.77 -2.20 -21.96
CA LEU A 71 10.20 -0.82 -22.26
C LEU A 71 11.37 -0.44 -21.36
N LEU A 72 12.37 0.18 -21.95
CA LEU A 72 13.44 0.84 -21.19
C LEU A 72 13.03 2.29 -20.91
N ILE A 73 12.95 2.66 -19.64
CA ILE A 73 12.82 4.04 -19.19
C ILE A 73 14.06 4.38 -18.40
N LYS A 74 14.89 5.27 -18.93
CA LYS A 74 16.20 5.64 -18.39
C LYS A 74 17.08 4.39 -18.15
N ASP A 75 17.16 3.92 -16.91
CA ASP A 75 17.97 2.76 -16.52
C ASP A 75 17.12 1.57 -16.05
N PHE A 76 15.80 1.58 -16.27
CA PHE A 76 14.89 0.53 -15.81
C PHE A 76 14.20 -0.18 -16.97
N TRP A 77 14.39 -1.49 -17.05
CA TRP A 77 13.62 -2.36 -17.93
C TRP A 77 12.31 -2.78 -17.28
N LEU A 78 11.19 -2.27 -17.80
CA LEU A 78 9.82 -2.61 -17.38
C LEU A 78 9.40 -3.87 -18.13
N TYR A 79 9.03 -4.94 -17.41
CA TYR A 79 8.77 -6.24 -18.07
C TYR A 79 7.50 -6.97 -17.63
N GLU A 80 6.83 -6.50 -16.58
CA GLU A 80 5.62 -7.13 -16.07
C GLU A 80 4.67 -6.09 -15.49
N PRO A 81 3.37 -6.06 -15.91
CA PRO A 81 2.40 -5.18 -15.28
C PRO A 81 2.02 -5.70 -13.89
N LEU A 82 2.18 -4.88 -12.85
CA LEU A 82 1.77 -5.18 -11.47
C LEU A 82 0.35 -4.71 -11.18
N GLY A 83 -0.13 -3.71 -11.90
CA GLY A 83 -1.44 -3.14 -11.75
C GLY A 83 -1.54 -1.76 -12.42
N GLY A 84 -2.73 -1.19 -12.40
CA GLY A 84 -2.97 0.13 -12.95
C GLY A 84 -4.30 0.68 -12.48
N GLY A 85 -4.43 2.00 -12.51
CA GLY A 85 -5.63 2.73 -12.16
C GLY A 85 -5.70 4.05 -12.94
N GLY A 86 -6.65 4.90 -12.60
CA GLY A 86 -6.85 6.20 -13.28
C GLY A 86 -5.66 7.14 -13.26
N MET A 87 -4.67 6.94 -12.38
CA MET A 87 -3.50 7.80 -12.19
C MET A 87 -2.19 7.20 -12.72
N GLY A 88 -2.24 6.07 -13.42
CA GLY A 88 -1.04 5.45 -13.99
C GLY A 88 -1.03 3.92 -13.91
N SER A 89 -0.08 3.32 -14.60
CA SER A 89 0.17 1.88 -14.57
C SER A 89 1.47 1.61 -13.81
N VAL A 90 1.50 0.55 -13.02
CA VAL A 90 2.69 0.12 -12.27
C VAL A 90 3.25 -1.13 -12.89
N TYR A 91 4.54 -1.15 -13.11
CA TYR A 91 5.26 -2.25 -13.73
C TYR A 91 6.38 -2.76 -12.83
N HIS A 92 6.56 -4.07 -12.81
CA HIS A 92 7.77 -4.69 -12.30
C HIS A 92 8.91 -4.38 -13.25
N SER A 93 10.02 -3.98 -12.70
CA SER A 93 11.20 -3.58 -13.47
C SER A 93 12.48 -3.99 -12.77
N PHE A 94 13.58 -3.97 -13.50
CA PHE A 94 14.91 -4.12 -12.94
C PHE A 94 15.87 -3.08 -13.49
N PHE A 95 16.92 -2.81 -12.74
CA PHE A 95 17.93 -1.82 -13.09
C PHE A 95 18.90 -2.37 -14.12
N ARG A 96 19.12 -1.64 -15.22
CA ARG A 96 19.93 -2.05 -16.36
C ARG A 96 21.36 -2.41 -15.99
N GLN A 97 22.00 -1.63 -15.09
CA GLN A 97 23.39 -1.89 -14.68
C GLN A 97 23.51 -3.04 -13.67
N ASN A 98 22.40 -3.43 -13.02
CA ASN A 98 22.38 -4.53 -12.07
C ASN A 98 20.98 -5.16 -12.04
N SER A 99 20.77 -6.18 -12.85
CA SER A 99 19.47 -6.86 -12.97
C SER A 99 18.94 -7.50 -11.67
N ASN A 100 19.78 -7.64 -10.63
CA ASN A 100 19.35 -8.09 -9.31
C ASN A 100 18.65 -6.99 -8.49
N VAL A 101 18.76 -5.73 -8.91
CA VAL A 101 18.06 -4.61 -8.27
C VAL A 101 16.73 -4.43 -8.98
N GLU A 102 15.65 -4.76 -8.27
CA GLU A 102 14.28 -4.67 -8.76
C GLU A 102 13.61 -3.39 -8.29
N ALA A 103 12.66 -2.89 -9.09
CA ALA A 103 11.89 -1.71 -8.79
C ALA A 103 10.44 -1.85 -9.27
N ALA A 104 9.53 -1.11 -8.66
CA ALA A 104 8.18 -0.88 -9.15
C ALA A 104 8.13 0.50 -9.81
N LEU A 105 7.95 0.55 -11.13
CA LEU A 105 7.82 1.81 -11.85
C LEU A 105 6.35 2.15 -12.10
N LYS A 106 5.93 3.30 -11.56
CA LYS A 106 4.66 3.92 -11.88
C LYS A 106 4.86 4.85 -13.07
N VAL A 107 4.13 4.62 -14.16
CA VAL A 107 4.28 5.34 -15.43
C VAL A 107 2.95 5.94 -15.82
N LEU A 108 2.95 7.20 -16.25
CA LEU A 108 1.75 7.84 -16.78
C LEU A 108 1.44 7.30 -18.18
N PRO A 109 0.18 6.89 -18.48
CA PRO A 109 -0.17 6.43 -19.82
C PRO A 109 0.12 7.50 -20.88
N ARG A 110 0.70 7.09 -22.02
CA ARG A 110 1.13 8.01 -23.12
C ARG A 110 0.02 8.96 -23.58
N LYS A 111 -1.22 8.50 -23.63
CA LYS A 111 -2.38 9.32 -23.99
C LYS A 111 -2.71 10.41 -22.97
N MET A 112 -2.18 10.33 -21.75
CA MET A 112 -2.40 11.27 -20.65
C MET A 112 -1.18 12.14 -20.35
N LYS A 113 -0.13 12.07 -21.17
CA LYS A 113 1.14 12.80 -20.98
C LYS A 113 1.03 14.33 -20.98
N ASN A 114 -0.10 14.87 -21.45
CA ASN A 114 -0.39 16.32 -21.47
C ASN A 114 -1.37 16.72 -20.34
N ASP A 115 -1.78 15.80 -19.48
CA ASP A 115 -2.65 16.10 -18.35
C ASP A 115 -1.81 16.57 -17.16
N ASN A 116 -1.74 17.89 -16.97
CA ASN A 116 -0.96 18.51 -15.91
C ASN A 116 -1.38 18.04 -14.51
N PHE A 117 -2.65 17.73 -14.30
CA PHE A 117 -3.13 17.22 -13.01
C PHE A 117 -2.55 15.83 -12.70
N LEU A 118 -2.57 14.92 -13.67
CA LEU A 118 -2.02 13.57 -13.52
C LEU A 118 -0.48 13.58 -13.39
N ILE A 119 0.20 14.48 -14.15
CA ILE A 119 1.65 14.67 -14.02
C ILE A 119 2.01 15.14 -12.62
N GLU A 120 1.36 16.20 -12.12
CA GLU A 120 1.62 16.70 -10.76
C GLU A 120 1.22 15.68 -9.69
N SER A 121 0.18 14.89 -9.91
CA SER A 121 -0.18 13.80 -9.00
C SER A 121 0.94 12.75 -8.91
N LEU A 122 1.44 12.26 -10.05
CA LEU A 122 2.52 11.26 -10.08
C LEU A 122 3.83 11.80 -9.49
N ILE A 123 4.27 12.95 -9.99
CA ILE A 123 5.54 13.56 -9.58
C ILE A 123 5.48 14.11 -8.16
N GLY A 124 4.35 14.72 -7.78
CA GLY A 124 4.12 15.26 -6.43
C GLY A 124 4.10 14.17 -5.36
N GLU A 125 3.46 13.02 -5.65
CA GLU A 125 3.50 11.83 -4.79
C GLU A 125 4.94 11.38 -4.52
N ALA A 126 5.73 11.16 -5.59
CA ALA A 126 7.11 10.73 -5.46
C ALA A 126 8.00 11.78 -4.79
N ARG A 127 7.80 13.06 -5.11
CA ARG A 127 8.50 14.20 -4.48
C ARG A 127 8.25 14.27 -2.98
N SER A 128 7.01 14.09 -2.54
CA SER A 128 6.65 14.05 -1.14
C SER A 128 7.25 12.82 -0.46
N GLY A 129 7.05 11.64 -1.04
CA GLY A 129 7.58 10.38 -0.53
C GLY A 129 9.10 10.37 -0.39
N SER A 130 9.85 10.98 -1.33
CA SER A 130 11.32 11.03 -1.26
C SER A 130 11.85 11.72 -0.01
N LYS A 131 11.06 12.57 0.65
CA LYS A 131 11.46 13.30 1.87
C LYS A 131 11.43 12.43 3.13
N PHE A 132 10.62 11.36 3.13
CA PHE A 132 10.42 10.53 4.32
C PHE A 132 10.50 9.02 4.06
N SER A 133 10.65 8.54 2.84
CA SER A 133 10.62 7.11 2.52
C SER A 133 11.83 6.29 3.01
N ASN A 134 12.80 6.92 3.69
CA ASN A 134 13.95 6.20 4.25
C ASN A 134 13.63 5.60 5.62
N HIS A 135 12.72 4.62 5.64
CA HIS A 135 12.31 3.89 6.83
C HIS A 135 11.99 2.43 6.47
N PRO A 136 12.29 1.42 7.32
CA PRO A 136 12.14 0.00 6.98
C PRO A 136 10.70 -0.40 6.61
N HIS A 137 9.69 0.30 7.13
CA HIS A 137 8.28 0.02 6.88
C HIS A 137 7.62 0.98 5.87
N LEU A 138 8.42 1.73 5.12
CA LEU A 138 7.98 2.56 4.01
C LEU A 138 8.62 2.07 2.71
N THR A 139 7.88 2.17 1.62
CA THR A 139 8.43 1.89 0.27
C THR A 139 9.35 3.02 -0.14
N LYS A 140 10.61 2.70 -0.38
CA LYS A 140 11.61 3.71 -0.76
C LYS A 140 11.29 4.28 -2.14
N VAL A 141 11.39 5.60 -2.28
CA VAL A 141 11.41 6.29 -3.57
C VAL A 141 12.85 6.31 -4.06
N TYR A 142 13.12 5.74 -5.23
CA TYR A 142 14.45 5.76 -5.83
C TYR A 142 14.69 7.02 -6.65
N GLU A 143 13.81 7.26 -7.62
CA GLU A 143 13.83 8.47 -8.44
C GLU A 143 12.49 8.72 -9.13
N TYR A 144 12.32 9.89 -9.73
CA TYR A 144 11.14 10.28 -10.49
C TYR A 144 11.48 11.40 -11.47
N GLY A 145 10.69 11.53 -12.52
CA GLY A 145 10.88 12.60 -13.51
C GLY A 145 10.26 12.33 -14.86
N LEU A 146 10.83 12.98 -15.86
CA LEU A 146 10.54 12.79 -17.26
C LEU A 146 11.79 12.20 -17.95
N TRP A 147 11.61 11.12 -18.68
CA TRP A 147 12.64 10.54 -19.55
C TRP A 147 12.04 10.37 -20.93
N GLU A 148 12.67 10.98 -21.92
CA GLU A 148 12.08 11.13 -23.26
C GLU A 148 10.67 11.70 -23.16
N ASP A 149 9.64 10.94 -23.50
CA ASP A 149 8.23 11.35 -23.42
C ASP A 149 7.47 10.67 -22.27
N GLU A 150 8.15 9.95 -21.35
CA GLU A 150 7.52 9.17 -20.29
C GLU A 150 7.72 9.82 -18.92
N TYR A 151 6.61 10.21 -18.26
CA TYR A 151 6.63 10.57 -16.84
C TYR A 151 6.61 9.32 -16.00
N TYR A 152 7.56 9.19 -15.07
CA TYR A 152 7.71 8.01 -14.24
C TYR A 152 8.10 8.33 -12.80
N ALA A 153 7.83 7.37 -11.91
CA ALA A 153 8.34 7.32 -10.55
C ALA A 153 8.76 5.89 -10.22
N ALA A 154 9.99 5.73 -9.76
CA ALA A 154 10.59 4.44 -9.42
C ALA A 154 10.60 4.25 -7.91
N TYR A 155 10.02 3.15 -7.46
CA TYR A 155 9.91 2.75 -6.07
C TYR A 155 10.60 1.41 -5.82
N GLU A 156 10.94 1.14 -4.57
CA GLU A 156 11.33 -0.20 -4.11
C GLU A 156 10.26 -1.22 -4.52
N PHE A 157 10.69 -2.30 -5.17
CA PHE A 157 9.81 -3.43 -5.41
C PHE A 157 9.62 -4.22 -4.13
N ILE A 158 8.38 -4.47 -3.75
CA ILE A 158 8.04 -5.24 -2.57
C ILE A 158 7.56 -6.62 -3.00
N ASP A 159 8.41 -7.63 -2.79
CA ASP A 159 8.03 -9.03 -2.91
C ASP A 159 7.15 -9.39 -1.72
N GLY A 160 5.84 -9.25 -1.89
CA GLY A 160 4.88 -9.34 -0.80
C GLY A 160 3.43 -9.43 -1.25
N ILE A 161 2.53 -9.47 -0.27
CA ILE A 161 1.09 -9.55 -0.45
C ILE A 161 0.44 -8.32 0.17
N ARG A 162 -0.57 -7.74 -0.50
CA ARG A 162 -1.32 -6.64 0.07
C ARG A 162 -2.14 -7.11 1.27
N LEU A 163 -2.27 -6.23 2.26
CA LEU A 163 -2.99 -6.53 3.50
C LEU A 163 -4.50 -6.80 3.28
N ASP A 164 -5.13 -6.20 2.26
CA ASP A 164 -6.51 -6.51 1.90
C ASP A 164 -6.68 -7.98 1.50
N GLN A 165 -5.79 -8.53 0.70
CA GLN A 165 -5.80 -9.94 0.31
C GLN A 165 -5.58 -10.87 1.51
N ILE A 166 -4.74 -10.45 2.46
CA ILE A 166 -4.52 -11.19 3.72
C ILE A 166 -5.78 -11.17 4.59
N ILE A 167 -6.48 -10.04 4.69
CA ILE A 167 -7.74 -9.93 5.45
C ILE A 167 -8.84 -10.77 4.79
N GLU A 168 -8.92 -10.79 3.47
CA GLU A 168 -9.90 -11.58 2.71
C GLU A 168 -9.62 -13.09 2.75
N SER A 169 -8.38 -13.49 2.96
CA SER A 169 -7.97 -14.89 3.08
C SER A 169 -8.71 -15.60 4.23
N PRO A 170 -9.10 -16.88 4.09
CA PRO A 170 -9.79 -17.63 5.14
C PRO A 170 -8.97 -17.78 6.44
N VAL A 171 -7.66 -17.61 6.37
CA VAL A 171 -6.74 -17.79 7.51
C VAL A 171 -6.80 -16.59 8.45
N LYS A 172 -7.26 -16.81 9.67
CA LYS A 172 -7.25 -15.79 10.72
C LYS A 172 -5.83 -15.58 11.24
N ARG A 173 -5.41 -14.32 11.38
CA ARG A 173 -4.10 -13.98 11.93
C ARG A 173 -4.16 -13.92 13.47
N PRO A 174 -3.12 -14.39 14.17
CA PRO A 174 -3.05 -14.28 15.62
C PRO A 174 -2.89 -12.82 16.06
N ASP A 175 -3.40 -12.50 17.25
CA ASP A 175 -3.34 -11.13 17.82
C ASP A 175 -1.90 -10.60 17.86
N LYS A 176 -0.93 -11.47 18.16
CA LYS A 176 0.50 -11.12 18.14
C LYS A 176 0.96 -10.55 16.79
N GLN A 177 0.56 -11.19 15.70
CA GLN A 177 0.92 -10.75 14.35
C GLN A 177 0.24 -9.42 14.00
N ILE A 178 -1.04 -9.27 14.35
CA ILE A 178 -1.79 -8.02 14.14
C ILE A 178 -1.14 -6.87 14.93
N LEU A 179 -0.77 -7.10 16.18
CA LEU A 179 -0.08 -6.12 17.04
C LEU A 179 1.31 -5.75 16.48
N LEU A 180 2.06 -6.72 15.96
CA LEU A 180 3.34 -6.45 15.31
C LEU A 180 3.17 -5.52 14.12
N TRP A 181 2.23 -5.82 13.22
CA TRP A 181 1.96 -4.97 12.05
C TRP A 181 1.47 -3.58 12.46
N ALA A 182 0.62 -3.47 13.49
CA ALA A 182 0.19 -2.18 14.02
C ALA A 182 1.36 -1.33 14.55
N LEU A 183 2.30 -1.94 15.27
CA LEU A 183 3.51 -1.28 15.77
C LEU A 183 4.43 -0.83 14.63
N GLN A 184 4.55 -1.64 13.56
CA GLN A 184 5.35 -1.31 12.39
C GLN A 184 4.73 -0.14 11.59
N ILE A 185 3.40 -0.14 11.39
CA ILE A 185 2.67 0.99 10.77
C ILE A 185 2.86 2.25 11.62
N LEU A 186 2.65 2.14 12.94
CA LEU A 186 2.80 3.27 13.86
C LEU A 186 4.21 3.87 13.83
N SER A 187 5.24 3.02 13.73
CA SER A 187 6.63 3.46 13.57
C SER A 187 6.85 4.24 12.26
N ALA A 188 6.24 3.78 11.17
CA ALA A 188 6.30 4.46 9.88
C ALA A 188 5.56 5.80 9.92
N GLU A 189 4.35 5.86 10.48
CA GLU A 189 3.59 7.11 10.64
C GLU A 189 4.30 8.13 11.55
N GLN A 190 4.94 7.67 12.65
CA GLN A 190 5.76 8.54 13.48
C GLN A 190 6.91 9.15 12.68
N HIS A 191 7.60 8.35 11.88
CA HIS A 191 8.70 8.81 11.04
C HIS A 191 8.24 9.82 9.98
N ILE A 192 7.08 9.59 9.34
CA ILE A 192 6.45 10.53 8.40
C ILE A 192 6.14 11.86 9.11
N TYR A 193 5.55 11.79 10.31
CA TYR A 193 5.21 12.98 11.11
C TYR A 193 6.45 13.78 11.54
N ASP A 194 7.50 13.09 12.00
CA ASP A 194 8.77 13.70 12.38
C ASP A 194 9.49 14.36 11.18
N SER A 195 9.18 13.89 9.96
CA SER A 195 9.61 14.49 8.70
C SER A 195 8.73 15.67 8.25
N GLY A 196 7.71 16.04 9.03
CA GLY A 196 6.81 17.16 8.78
C GLY A 196 5.61 16.87 7.91
N PHE A 197 5.20 15.57 7.80
CA PHE A 197 4.07 15.13 6.97
C PHE A 197 3.04 14.32 7.75
N LEU A 198 1.84 14.17 7.18
CA LEU A 198 0.83 13.16 7.51
C LEU A 198 0.61 12.27 6.29
N PHE A 199 0.41 10.97 6.50
CA PHE A 199 0.24 9.98 5.43
C PHE A 199 -1.15 10.06 4.77
N ARG A 200 -2.21 10.13 5.57
CA ARG A 200 -3.63 10.38 5.23
C ARG A 200 -4.37 9.29 4.45
N ASP A 201 -3.71 8.28 3.89
CA ASP A 201 -4.39 7.23 3.11
C ASP A 201 -4.08 5.81 3.64
N LEU A 202 -4.14 5.66 4.96
CA LEU A 202 -3.98 4.35 5.58
C LEU A 202 -5.21 3.48 5.31
N LYS A 203 -5.01 2.43 4.52
CA LYS A 203 -6.00 1.41 4.16
C LYS A 203 -5.29 0.09 3.84
N PRO A 204 -5.97 -1.06 3.86
CA PRO A 204 -5.33 -2.36 3.58
C PRO A 204 -4.65 -2.43 2.21
N GLN A 205 -5.19 -1.72 1.19
CA GLN A 205 -4.63 -1.69 -0.15
C GLN A 205 -3.28 -0.97 -0.23
N ASN A 206 -3.01 -0.04 0.72
CA ASN A 206 -1.78 0.73 0.80
C ASN A 206 -0.76 0.16 1.79
N VAL A 207 -0.99 -1.07 2.25
CA VAL A 207 -0.08 -1.82 3.12
C VAL A 207 0.24 -3.15 2.46
N MET A 208 1.52 -3.43 2.27
CA MET A 208 2.02 -4.74 1.86
C MET A 208 2.70 -5.43 3.03
N ILE A 209 2.62 -6.75 3.03
CA ILE A 209 3.40 -7.61 3.92
C ILE A 209 4.45 -8.29 3.06
N ASP A 210 5.72 -8.00 3.33
CA ASP A 210 6.84 -8.56 2.58
C ASP A 210 7.03 -10.06 2.88
N LYS A 211 7.90 -10.73 2.14
CA LYS A 211 8.22 -12.15 2.32
C LYS A 211 8.77 -12.51 3.70
N ASN A 212 9.25 -11.53 4.48
CA ASN A 212 9.73 -11.71 5.85
C ASN A 212 8.62 -11.44 6.88
N GLY A 213 7.39 -11.14 6.46
CA GLY A 213 6.24 -10.86 7.32
C GLY A 213 6.19 -9.42 7.86
N ASN A 214 7.01 -8.51 7.32
CA ASN A 214 7.06 -7.11 7.74
C ASN A 214 6.16 -6.22 6.89
N VAL A 215 5.65 -5.17 7.51
CA VAL A 215 4.88 -4.11 6.85
C VAL A 215 5.77 -3.28 5.93
N LYS A 216 5.22 -2.96 4.76
CA LYS A 216 5.66 -1.90 3.85
C LYS A 216 4.45 -1.04 3.47
N MET A 217 4.41 0.21 3.92
CA MET A 217 3.40 1.17 3.47
C MET A 217 3.78 1.69 2.08
N ILE A 218 2.80 1.71 1.19
CA ILE A 218 2.94 2.11 -0.21
C ILE A 218 1.97 3.25 -0.51
N ASP A 219 2.22 4.00 -1.59
CA ASP A 219 1.34 5.07 -2.08
C ASP A 219 1.29 6.31 -1.18
N TYR A 220 1.97 7.37 -1.61
CA TYR A 220 2.09 8.63 -0.88
C TYR A 220 1.24 9.76 -1.48
N GLY A 221 0.28 9.40 -2.34
CA GLY A 221 -0.51 10.35 -3.14
C GLY A 221 -1.38 11.34 -2.33
N LEU A 222 -1.70 11.01 -1.08
CA LEU A 222 -2.47 11.88 -0.19
C LEU A 222 -1.66 12.50 0.95
N ALA A 223 -0.34 12.26 0.98
CA ALA A 223 0.51 12.84 2.01
C ALA A 223 0.56 14.38 1.88
N ILE A 224 0.36 15.07 3.02
CA ILE A 224 0.42 16.53 3.10
C ILE A 224 1.34 16.98 4.22
N THR A 225 1.76 18.23 4.20
CA THR A 225 2.53 18.78 5.31
C THR A 225 1.68 18.90 6.58
N VAL A 226 2.32 18.76 7.73
CA VAL A 226 1.64 18.96 9.04
C VAL A 226 1.06 20.39 9.13
N GLN A 227 1.73 21.38 8.53
CA GLN A 227 1.26 22.77 8.52
C GLN A 227 -0.07 22.89 7.75
N ASP A 228 -0.17 22.29 6.56
CA ASP A 228 -1.41 22.30 5.77
C ASP A 228 -2.53 21.54 6.49
N ALA A 229 -2.20 20.40 7.12
CA ALA A 229 -3.14 19.61 7.90
C ALA A 229 -3.74 20.37 9.08
N LEU A 230 -2.92 21.15 9.79
CA LEU A 230 -3.35 21.98 10.92
C LEU A 230 -4.20 23.19 10.48
N SER A 231 -4.04 23.64 9.24
CA SER A 231 -4.84 24.76 8.71
C SER A 231 -6.28 24.37 8.39
N GLY A 232 -6.57 23.07 8.33
CA GLY A 232 -7.83 22.56 7.82
C GLY A 232 -7.90 22.67 6.29
N SER A 233 -8.61 21.77 5.65
CA SER A 233 -8.84 21.81 4.20
C SER A 233 -10.28 22.24 3.89
N ASN A 234 -10.51 22.83 2.73
CA ASN A 234 -11.86 23.01 2.23
C ASN A 234 -12.54 21.65 2.10
N ALA A 235 -13.67 21.47 2.78
CA ALA A 235 -14.44 20.23 2.81
C ALA A 235 -14.95 19.75 1.42
N GLU A 236 -14.71 20.53 0.37
CA GLU A 236 -15.14 20.23 -1.00
C GLU A 236 -14.35 19.07 -1.64
N ASN A 237 -13.15 18.74 -1.14
CA ASN A 237 -12.31 17.66 -1.65
C ASN A 237 -12.08 16.60 -0.58
N ILE A 238 -13.08 15.77 -0.29
CA ILE A 238 -12.93 14.59 0.56
C ILE A 238 -12.13 13.55 -0.21
N LEU A 239 -10.79 13.58 -0.06
CA LEU A 239 -9.89 12.61 -0.66
C LEU A 239 -9.52 11.53 0.35
N GLY A 240 -9.51 10.29 -0.09
CA GLY A 240 -9.14 9.13 0.71
C GLY A 240 -10.21 8.03 0.75
N SER A 241 -9.92 6.98 1.51
CA SER A 241 -10.80 5.82 1.63
C SER A 241 -11.86 6.03 2.72
N PRO A 242 -13.15 6.14 2.37
CA PRO A 242 -14.21 6.50 3.31
C PRO A 242 -14.31 5.59 4.54
N HIS A 243 -13.92 4.31 4.43
CA HIS A 243 -13.96 3.36 5.54
C HIS A 243 -12.97 3.65 6.68
N TYR A 244 -11.89 4.39 6.40
CA TYR A 244 -10.79 4.64 7.34
C TYR A 244 -10.60 6.12 7.65
N MET A 245 -11.38 6.98 7.02
CA MET A 245 -11.25 8.43 7.10
C MET A 245 -11.66 8.97 8.47
N PRO A 246 -10.85 9.81 9.13
CA PRO A 246 -11.20 10.39 10.40
C PRO A 246 -12.32 11.45 10.27
N PRO A 247 -13.22 11.58 11.26
CA PRO A 247 -14.34 12.52 11.22
C PRO A 247 -13.94 13.98 10.96
N GLU A 248 -12.83 14.41 11.56
CA GLU A 248 -12.30 15.78 11.39
C GLU A 248 -11.94 16.09 9.95
N ARG A 249 -11.36 15.13 9.20
CA ARG A 249 -11.08 15.31 7.76
C ARG A 249 -12.37 15.48 6.96
N ILE A 250 -13.40 14.73 7.31
CA ILE A 250 -14.69 14.79 6.62
C ILE A 250 -15.33 16.17 6.75
N VAL A 251 -15.16 16.82 7.91
CA VAL A 251 -15.73 18.15 8.16
C VAL A 251 -14.74 19.30 7.88
N GLY A 252 -13.56 19.00 7.33
CA GLY A 252 -12.54 20.00 7.01
C GLY A 252 -11.87 20.63 8.23
N ALA A 253 -11.96 19.99 9.39
CA ALA A 253 -11.29 20.45 10.61
C ALA A 253 -9.79 20.07 10.61
N PRO A 254 -8.96 20.73 11.45
CA PRO A 254 -7.55 20.42 11.59
C PRO A 254 -7.25 18.96 11.89
N GLU A 255 -6.20 18.44 11.24
CA GLU A 255 -5.71 17.07 11.42
C GLU A 255 -4.33 17.05 12.08
N SER A 256 -4.02 15.97 12.80
CA SER A 256 -2.72 15.72 13.40
C SER A 256 -2.52 14.21 13.65
N GLN A 257 -1.57 13.80 14.51
CA GLN A 257 -1.33 12.40 14.89
C GLN A 257 -2.63 11.68 15.31
N TYR A 258 -3.51 12.33 16.04
CA TYR A 258 -4.79 11.76 16.48
C TYR A 258 -5.71 11.37 15.31
N SER A 259 -5.54 11.97 14.14
CA SER A 259 -6.29 11.64 12.92
C SER A 259 -5.79 10.36 12.28
N GLU A 260 -4.47 10.21 12.16
CA GLU A 260 -3.85 8.97 11.67
C GLU A 260 -4.08 7.81 12.65
N ILE A 261 -4.03 8.08 13.96
CA ILE A 261 -4.39 7.09 15.00
C ILE A 261 -5.82 6.58 14.83
N TYR A 262 -6.77 7.43 14.43
CA TYR A 262 -8.13 6.97 14.10
C TYR A 262 -8.12 6.02 12.90
N SER A 263 -7.44 6.38 11.82
CA SER A 263 -7.32 5.55 10.62
C SER A 263 -6.67 4.19 10.92
N LEU A 264 -5.61 4.18 11.73
CA LEU A 264 -4.99 2.94 12.21
C LEU A 264 -5.94 2.12 13.10
N GLY A 265 -6.76 2.76 13.93
CA GLY A 265 -7.79 2.10 14.73
C GLY A 265 -8.85 1.41 13.87
N MET A 266 -9.30 2.06 12.79
CA MET A 266 -10.23 1.49 11.81
C MET A 266 -9.60 0.30 11.08
N LEU A 267 -8.32 0.39 10.72
CA LEU A 267 -7.56 -0.70 10.11
C LEU A 267 -7.37 -1.88 11.07
N LEU A 268 -7.02 -1.62 12.33
CA LEU A 268 -6.92 -2.64 13.38
C LEU A 268 -8.26 -3.36 13.59
N PHE A 269 -9.35 -2.60 13.69
CA PHE A 269 -10.68 -3.18 13.75
C PHE A 269 -10.94 -4.12 12.56
N HIS A 270 -10.60 -3.70 11.34
CA HIS A 270 -10.77 -4.50 10.13
C HIS A 270 -9.91 -5.77 10.15
N MET A 271 -8.65 -5.70 10.58
CA MET A 271 -7.80 -6.89 10.72
C MET A 271 -8.32 -7.90 11.72
N ILE A 272 -8.88 -7.45 12.85
CA ILE A 272 -9.39 -8.31 13.92
C ILE A 272 -10.74 -8.92 13.54
N SER A 273 -11.69 -8.09 13.09
CA SER A 273 -13.07 -8.49 12.79
C SER A 273 -13.24 -9.09 11.41
N ARG A 274 -12.29 -8.81 10.48
CA ARG A 274 -12.37 -9.10 9.04
C ARG A 274 -13.55 -8.40 8.33
N GLN A 275 -14.06 -7.36 8.95
CA GLN A 275 -15.13 -6.52 8.43
C GLN A 275 -14.79 -5.06 8.66
N THR A 276 -15.19 -4.19 7.75
CA THR A 276 -15.09 -2.74 7.98
C THR A 276 -16.03 -2.31 9.10
N PHE A 277 -15.59 -1.36 9.92
CA PHE A 277 -16.40 -0.88 11.05
C PHE A 277 -17.72 -0.24 10.61
N TYR A 278 -17.68 0.55 9.56
CA TYR A 278 -18.84 1.06 8.86
C TYR A 278 -18.94 0.41 7.49
N SER A 279 -20.13 -0.03 7.11
CA SER A 279 -20.45 -0.56 5.80
C SER A 279 -21.64 0.20 5.23
N SER A 280 -21.60 0.55 3.97
CA SER A 280 -22.69 1.13 3.19
C SER A 280 -22.35 1.03 1.71
N GLU A 281 -23.35 0.80 0.85
CA GLU A 281 -23.22 0.89 -0.60
C GLU A 281 -23.15 2.35 -1.07
N ASP A 282 -23.74 3.27 -0.28
CA ASP A 282 -23.68 4.71 -0.54
C ASP A 282 -22.53 5.35 0.25
N ILE A 283 -21.60 5.97 -0.48
CA ILE A 283 -20.44 6.67 0.07
C ILE A 283 -20.88 7.84 0.98
N LYS A 284 -21.92 8.59 0.61
CA LYS A 284 -22.42 9.71 1.43
C LYS A 284 -22.90 9.20 2.79
N HIS A 285 -23.69 8.13 2.78
CA HIS A 285 -24.17 7.50 4.01
C HIS A 285 -23.03 6.89 4.84
N LEU A 286 -21.98 6.37 4.19
CA LEU A 286 -20.79 5.88 4.86
C LEU A 286 -20.04 7.02 5.58
N VAL A 287 -19.85 8.13 4.90
CA VAL A 287 -19.21 9.35 5.44
C VAL A 287 -20.03 9.91 6.61
N GLU A 288 -21.35 9.99 6.48
CA GLU A 288 -22.25 10.40 7.58
C GLU A 288 -22.09 9.54 8.83
N LYS A 289 -21.90 8.23 8.70
CA LYS A 289 -21.69 7.33 9.84
C LYS A 289 -20.46 7.67 10.67
N HIS A 290 -19.42 8.25 10.08
CA HIS A 290 -18.25 8.72 10.80
C HIS A 290 -18.53 10.00 11.61
N VAL A 291 -19.39 10.88 11.13
CA VAL A 291 -19.64 12.20 11.71
C VAL A 291 -20.85 12.16 12.68
N VAL A 292 -21.96 11.53 12.27
CA VAL A 292 -23.21 11.53 13.04
C VAL A 292 -23.18 10.47 14.14
N SER A 293 -23.39 10.89 15.37
CA SER A 293 -23.43 9.98 16.54
C SER A 293 -24.74 9.20 16.58
N LEU A 294 -24.73 7.97 16.16
CA LEU A 294 -25.76 7.03 16.54
C LEU A 294 -25.26 6.24 17.76
N ARG A 295 -26.02 6.29 18.85
CA ARG A 295 -25.74 5.57 20.12
C ARG A 295 -25.52 4.06 19.96
N MET A 296 -25.78 3.50 18.78
CA MET A 296 -25.75 2.07 18.48
C MET A 296 -24.43 1.54 17.91
N ASN A 297 -23.40 2.37 17.70
CA ASN A 297 -22.12 1.92 17.14
C ASN A 297 -21.06 1.75 18.24
N ASN A 298 -21.33 0.87 19.22
CA ASN A 298 -20.30 0.48 20.19
C ASN A 298 -19.31 -0.49 19.50
N PRO A 299 -18.03 -0.14 19.35
CA PRO A 299 -17.01 -1.02 18.76
C PRO A 299 -16.92 -2.38 19.46
N MET A 300 -17.14 -2.43 20.76
CA MET A 300 -17.12 -3.67 21.55
C MET A 300 -18.13 -4.70 21.06
N MET A 301 -19.30 -4.27 20.56
CA MET A 301 -20.34 -5.19 20.08
C MET A 301 -20.06 -5.76 18.69
N LYS A 302 -19.12 -5.17 17.95
CA LYS A 302 -18.79 -5.57 16.57
C LYS A 302 -17.52 -6.39 16.47
N LEU A 303 -16.69 -6.42 17.51
CA LEU A 303 -15.50 -7.28 17.57
C LEU A 303 -15.90 -8.70 18.00
N PRO A 304 -15.17 -9.74 17.54
CA PRO A 304 -15.40 -11.11 18.00
C PRO A 304 -15.35 -11.22 19.53
N ALA A 305 -16.27 -11.98 20.13
CA ALA A 305 -16.40 -12.11 21.58
C ALA A 305 -15.15 -12.64 22.29
N ASN A 306 -14.28 -13.35 21.57
CA ASN A 306 -13.00 -13.88 22.06
C ASN A 306 -11.81 -12.95 21.82
N THR A 307 -12.03 -11.70 21.36
CA THR A 307 -10.95 -10.72 21.20
C THR A 307 -10.41 -10.32 22.57
N ASN A 308 -9.09 -10.16 22.68
CA ASN A 308 -8.42 -9.70 23.90
C ASN A 308 -9.08 -8.38 24.40
N PRO A 309 -9.59 -8.31 25.65
CA PRO A 309 -10.29 -7.13 26.17
C PRO A 309 -9.46 -5.85 26.14
N GLU A 310 -8.15 -5.94 26.37
CA GLU A 310 -7.27 -4.76 26.29
C GLU A 310 -7.11 -4.26 24.85
N LEU A 311 -7.01 -5.17 23.88
CA LEU A 311 -6.98 -4.80 22.48
C LEU A 311 -8.29 -4.14 22.05
N VAL A 312 -9.44 -4.65 22.53
CA VAL A 312 -10.75 -4.01 22.34
C VAL A 312 -10.74 -2.58 22.92
N ARG A 313 -10.24 -2.40 24.15
CA ARG A 313 -10.16 -1.09 24.81
C ARG A 313 -9.28 -0.11 24.01
N ILE A 314 -8.13 -0.57 23.53
CA ILE A 314 -7.21 0.24 22.72
C ILE A 314 -7.91 0.68 21.44
N VAL A 315 -8.49 -0.24 20.67
CA VAL A 315 -9.18 0.06 19.42
C VAL A 315 -10.35 1.03 19.67
N CYS A 316 -11.17 0.81 20.71
CA CYS A 316 -12.27 1.71 21.06
C CYS A 316 -11.79 3.14 21.34
N LYS A 317 -10.65 3.30 22.01
CA LYS A 317 -10.05 4.62 22.26
C LYS A 317 -9.54 5.26 20.98
N MET A 318 -8.86 4.49 20.09
CA MET A 318 -8.35 4.99 18.81
C MET A 318 -9.48 5.52 17.92
N ILE A 319 -10.59 4.80 17.78
CA ILE A 319 -11.70 5.16 16.89
C ILE A 319 -12.77 6.04 17.54
N ASN A 320 -12.45 6.66 18.67
CA ASN A 320 -13.34 7.64 19.27
C ASN A 320 -13.57 8.82 18.31
N ARG A 321 -14.82 9.26 18.15
CA ARG A 321 -15.14 10.37 17.25
C ARG A 321 -14.58 11.69 17.71
N ASN A 322 -14.59 11.93 19.04
CA ASN A 322 -13.96 13.11 19.60
C ASN A 322 -12.45 12.96 19.57
N PRO A 323 -11.70 13.76 18.77
CA PRO A 323 -10.26 13.67 18.68
C PRO A 323 -9.56 13.78 20.04
N SER A 324 -10.07 14.63 20.95
CA SER A 324 -9.47 14.82 22.28
C SER A 324 -9.60 13.62 23.22
N ALA A 325 -10.52 12.68 22.91
CA ALA A 325 -10.69 11.44 23.67
C ALA A 325 -9.82 10.28 23.17
N ARG A 326 -9.09 10.47 22.06
CA ARG A 326 -8.13 9.50 21.49
C ARG A 326 -6.77 9.60 22.18
N TYR A 327 -5.85 8.77 21.75
CA TYR A 327 -4.42 9.01 21.96
C TYR A 327 -4.01 10.26 21.18
N GLN A 328 -3.24 11.15 21.83
CA GLN A 328 -2.84 12.40 21.21
C GLN A 328 -1.52 12.28 20.44
N THR A 329 -0.72 11.27 20.78
CA THR A 329 0.58 11.03 20.16
C THR A 329 0.77 9.55 19.81
N TYR A 330 1.56 9.29 18.78
CA TYR A 330 1.99 7.93 18.43
C TYR A 330 2.75 7.26 19.59
N LYS A 331 3.51 8.03 20.38
CA LYS A 331 4.23 7.53 21.54
C LYS A 331 3.29 6.96 22.62
N GLU A 332 2.19 7.64 22.91
CA GLU A 332 1.17 7.16 23.86
C GLU A 332 0.56 5.83 23.39
N LEU A 333 0.13 5.77 22.14
CA LEU A 333 -0.45 4.56 21.56
C LEU A 333 0.59 3.42 21.50
N GLY A 334 1.80 3.72 21.05
CA GLY A 334 2.89 2.75 20.91
C GLY A 334 3.25 2.07 22.23
N ALA A 335 3.23 2.81 23.34
CA ALA A 335 3.49 2.25 24.67
C ALA A 335 2.42 1.21 25.08
N GLU A 336 1.15 1.44 24.74
CA GLU A 336 0.07 0.50 25.06
C GLU A 336 0.09 -0.72 24.11
N LEU A 337 0.22 -0.51 22.81
CA LEU A 337 0.34 -1.63 21.84
C LEU A 337 1.53 -2.54 22.15
N PHE A 338 2.69 -1.95 22.49
CA PHE A 338 3.88 -2.73 22.83
C PHE A 338 3.72 -3.52 24.12
N ARG A 339 3.01 -2.98 25.13
CA ARG A 339 2.69 -3.71 26.36
C ARG A 339 1.83 -4.94 26.05
N GLU A 340 0.82 -4.77 25.19
CA GLU A 340 -0.04 -5.91 24.81
C GLU A 340 0.71 -6.92 23.94
N PHE A 341 1.54 -6.47 23.00
CA PHE A 341 2.41 -7.34 22.20
C PHE A 341 3.30 -8.24 23.07
N LYS A 342 3.90 -7.67 24.14
CA LYS A 342 4.71 -8.46 25.08
C LYS A 342 3.94 -9.52 25.86
N LYS A 343 2.64 -9.32 26.11
CA LYS A 343 1.79 -10.32 26.78
C LYS A 343 1.41 -11.48 25.87
N THR A 344 1.49 -11.31 24.56
CA THR A 344 1.21 -12.37 23.58
C THR A 344 2.46 -13.18 23.21
N ALA A 345 3.60 -12.90 23.85
CA ALA A 345 4.89 -13.54 23.60
C ALA A 345 4.99 -14.95 24.21
#